data_c5d7f08bcdf0e2dcc1532fe3b3ae4680
#
_entry.id   c5d7f08bcdf0e2dcc1532fe3b3ae4680
#
_cell.length_a   1.000
_cell.length_b   1.000
_cell.length_c   1.000
_cell.angle_alpha   90.00
_cell.angle_beta   90.00
_cell.angle_gamma   90.00
#
_symmetry.space_group_name_H-M   'P 1'
#
loop_
_entity.id
_entity.type
_entity.pdbx_description
1 polymer ?
#
loop_
_entity_poly.entity_id
_entity_poly.type
_entity_poly.pdbx_seq_one_letter_code
_entity_poly.pdbx_strand_id
1 'polypeptide(L)'
;MKMKIWMAALAVSAGLCTSAMAQVTGKATLDGKAPEMKEIDMSTVKECNDQHPDPVKDDSVVASEKGELANVVVSVKKEEGMDLPGDVPKTAAELDQHGCMYSPHVLTAMIGQEIVIKNQDTFLHNVHALSSANPPFNFGQPTKDDGKKIDPFKTVETFKVKCDVHPWMLAYVRVFDHPFFATSKEDGTYSITAKLPDGEYTFVGWHEKFGEVEQKGTVKDGKAEVNFVFKSSDAAAPASKEMKEVAVKSDASCPSCDKPEAKVVEKDDKVLGPQAMAR
;
A
#
# COMPACT_ATOMS: atom_id res chain seq x y z
N MET A 1 18.72 7.75 80.90
CA MET A 1 17.53 7.38 80.10
C MET A 1 17.82 7.66 78.59
N LYS A 2 18.12 6.65 77.80
CA LYS A 2 18.41 6.79 76.32
C LYS A 2 17.18 6.37 75.54
N MET A 3 16.54 7.32 74.90
CA MET A 3 15.34 7.16 74.13
C MET A 3 15.76 6.72 72.72
N LYS A 4 15.43 5.48 72.30
CA LYS A 4 15.62 4.97 70.96
C LYS A 4 14.44 5.38 70.07
N ILE A 5 14.69 6.26 69.07
CA ILE A 5 13.72 6.64 68.08
C ILE A 5 13.79 5.59 66.95
N TRP A 6 12.71 4.87 66.75
CA TRP A 6 12.54 3.98 65.58
C TRP A 6 11.95 4.78 64.43
N MET A 7 12.73 4.96 63.40
CA MET A 7 12.21 5.47 62.10
C MET A 7 11.67 4.30 61.31
N ALA A 8 10.35 4.27 61.17
CA ALA A 8 9.68 3.37 60.22
C ALA A 8 9.78 3.97 58.81
N ALA A 9 10.54 3.32 57.92
CA ALA A 9 10.59 3.66 56.51
C ALA A 9 9.35 3.09 55.82
N LEU A 10 8.43 3.96 55.40
CA LEU A 10 7.34 3.59 54.49
C LEU A 10 7.91 3.42 53.06
N ALA A 11 8.04 2.19 52.63
CA ALA A 11 8.32 1.90 51.21
C ALA A 11 7.04 2.08 50.39
N VAL A 12 6.93 3.21 49.69
CA VAL A 12 5.89 3.43 48.69
C VAL A 12 6.30 2.65 47.42
N SER A 13 5.74 1.47 47.24
CA SER A 13 5.84 0.74 45.99
C SER A 13 4.97 1.44 44.93
N ALA A 14 5.57 2.28 44.10
CA ALA A 14 4.95 2.79 42.88
C ALA A 14 4.77 1.62 41.89
N GLY A 15 3.59 1.01 41.92
CA GLY A 15 3.20 0.05 40.91
C GLY A 15 3.14 0.79 39.56
N LEU A 16 4.09 0.53 38.67
CA LEU A 16 3.96 0.89 37.27
C LEU A 16 2.78 0.08 36.70
N CYS A 17 1.60 0.66 36.67
CA CYS A 17 0.53 0.21 35.78
C CYS A 17 0.98 0.43 34.36
N THR A 18 1.66 -0.56 33.76
CA THR A 18 1.77 -0.63 32.31
C THR A 18 0.37 -0.90 31.79
N SER A 19 -0.28 0.12 31.27
CA SER A 19 -1.51 -0.03 30.49
C SER A 19 -1.20 -1.02 29.37
N ALA A 20 -1.63 -2.26 29.51
CA ALA A 20 -1.54 -3.23 28.44
C ALA A 20 -2.36 -2.68 27.28
N MET A 21 -1.68 -2.25 26.20
CA MET A 21 -2.33 -1.77 25.00
C MET A 21 -3.25 -2.87 24.48
N ALA A 22 -4.51 -2.51 24.19
CA ALA A 22 -5.42 -3.40 23.48
C ALA A 22 -4.79 -3.77 22.13
N GLN A 23 -4.77 -5.06 21.82
CA GLN A 23 -4.02 -5.52 20.66
C GLN A 23 -4.56 -6.86 20.14
N VAL A 24 -4.89 -6.90 18.86
CA VAL A 24 -5.09 -8.18 18.16
C VAL A 24 -3.80 -8.53 17.45
N THR A 25 -3.23 -9.67 17.79
CA THR A 25 -1.96 -10.15 17.23
C THR A 25 -2.12 -11.50 16.59
N GLY A 26 -1.15 -11.91 15.80
CA GLY A 26 -1.10 -13.24 15.24
C GLY A 26 0.04 -13.40 14.24
N LYS A 27 0.02 -14.53 13.56
CA LYS A 27 0.94 -14.87 12.48
C LYS A 27 0.17 -15.25 11.23
N ALA A 28 0.71 -14.84 10.09
CA ALA A 28 0.35 -15.33 8.78
C ALA A 28 1.43 -16.32 8.32
N THR A 29 1.01 -17.49 7.88
CA THR A 29 1.90 -18.56 7.42
C THR A 29 1.41 -19.16 6.11
N LEU A 30 2.34 -19.70 5.34
CA LEU A 30 2.10 -20.46 4.12
C LEU A 30 2.30 -21.94 4.37
N ASP A 31 1.27 -22.74 4.22
CA ASP A 31 1.32 -24.19 4.23
C ASP A 31 1.71 -24.71 2.83
N GLY A 32 2.76 -25.53 2.80
CA GLY A 32 3.37 -26.01 1.58
C GLY A 32 4.59 -25.20 1.13
N LYS A 33 5.16 -25.59 -0.01
CA LYS A 33 6.36 -24.93 -0.55
C LYS A 33 5.98 -23.57 -1.15
N ALA A 34 6.68 -22.52 -0.73
CA ALA A 34 6.57 -21.23 -1.38
C ALA A 34 6.94 -21.32 -2.88
N PRO A 35 6.24 -20.62 -3.77
CA PRO A 35 6.62 -20.55 -5.16
C PRO A 35 8.02 -19.95 -5.30
N GLU A 36 8.78 -20.44 -6.26
CA GLU A 36 10.08 -19.86 -6.58
C GLU A 36 9.88 -18.53 -7.28
N MET A 37 10.34 -17.45 -6.62
CA MET A 37 10.22 -16.11 -7.16
C MET A 37 11.32 -15.86 -8.17
N LYS A 38 10.92 -15.28 -9.32
CA LYS A 38 11.85 -14.95 -10.41
C LYS A 38 12.71 -13.75 -10.03
N GLU A 39 13.93 -13.75 -10.50
CA GLU A 39 14.78 -12.57 -10.47
C GLU A 39 14.23 -11.51 -11.43
N ILE A 40 14.25 -10.26 -10.98
CA ILE A 40 13.87 -9.10 -11.78
C ILE A 40 15.06 -8.71 -12.64
N ASP A 41 14.88 -8.74 -13.96
CA ASP A 41 15.91 -8.27 -14.89
C ASP A 41 15.87 -6.74 -15.00
N MET A 42 16.77 -6.07 -14.29
CA MET A 42 16.96 -4.61 -14.35
C MET A 42 18.08 -4.20 -15.31
N SER A 43 18.69 -5.14 -16.05
CA SER A 43 19.91 -4.88 -16.87
C SER A 43 19.70 -3.84 -17.98
N THR A 44 18.45 -3.62 -18.41
CA THR A 44 18.09 -2.62 -19.42
C THR A 44 18.01 -1.20 -18.88
N VAL A 45 17.99 -1.03 -17.54
CA VAL A 45 17.93 0.27 -16.86
C VAL A 45 19.10 0.37 -15.89
N LYS A 46 20.17 1.01 -16.39
CA LYS A 46 21.45 1.08 -15.67
C LYS A 46 21.31 1.65 -14.26
N GLU A 47 20.50 2.70 -14.09
CA GLU A 47 20.29 3.39 -12.82
C GLU A 47 19.65 2.46 -11.76
N CYS A 48 18.76 1.56 -12.19
CA CYS A 48 18.17 0.56 -11.31
C CYS A 48 19.18 -0.55 -11.00
N ASN A 49 19.81 -1.09 -12.04
CA ASN A 49 20.78 -2.19 -11.90
C ASN A 49 21.95 -1.83 -11.00
N ASP A 50 22.46 -0.59 -11.08
CA ASP A 50 23.60 -0.12 -10.26
C ASP A 50 23.27 -0.01 -8.76
N GLN A 51 22.01 0.07 -8.39
CA GLN A 51 21.57 0.13 -6.99
C GLN A 51 21.49 -1.27 -6.32
N HIS A 52 21.52 -2.33 -7.12
CA HIS A 52 21.36 -3.70 -6.66
C HIS A 52 22.59 -4.54 -7.01
N PRO A 53 23.60 -4.63 -6.13
CA PRO A 53 24.75 -5.49 -6.33
C PRO A 53 24.38 -6.99 -6.34
N ASP A 54 23.30 -7.34 -5.63
CA ASP A 54 22.74 -8.69 -5.59
C ASP A 54 21.43 -8.75 -6.39
N PRO A 55 21.08 -9.89 -7.00
CA PRO A 55 19.83 -10.04 -7.73
C PRO A 55 18.60 -9.78 -6.86
N VAL A 56 17.69 -8.93 -7.34
CA VAL A 56 16.39 -8.67 -6.69
C VAL A 56 15.38 -9.69 -7.19
N LYS A 57 14.63 -10.28 -6.28
CA LYS A 57 13.53 -11.18 -6.62
C LYS A 57 12.20 -10.43 -6.62
N ASP A 58 11.27 -10.93 -7.44
CA ASP A 58 9.87 -10.52 -7.38
C ASP A 58 9.35 -10.68 -5.95
N ASP A 59 8.82 -9.62 -5.37
CA ASP A 59 8.39 -9.53 -3.97
C ASP A 59 6.89 -9.83 -3.77
N SER A 60 6.24 -10.34 -4.81
CA SER A 60 4.82 -10.72 -4.74
C SER A 60 4.55 -11.91 -3.80
N VAL A 61 5.56 -12.71 -3.45
CA VAL A 61 5.52 -13.67 -2.35
C VAL A 61 6.83 -13.59 -1.56
N VAL A 62 6.74 -13.10 -0.35
CA VAL A 62 7.87 -13.08 0.59
C VAL A 62 7.54 -14.06 1.71
N ALA A 63 8.12 -15.26 1.62
CA ALA A 63 7.93 -16.31 2.62
C ALA A 63 9.28 -16.85 3.10
N SER A 64 9.40 -17.04 4.42
CA SER A 64 10.59 -17.66 5.00
C SER A 64 10.60 -19.19 4.76
N GLU A 65 11.75 -19.82 4.98
CA GLU A 65 11.87 -21.29 4.93
C GLU A 65 10.94 -22.00 5.93
N LYS A 66 10.50 -21.32 6.98
CA LYS A 66 9.56 -21.81 7.99
C LYS A 66 8.10 -21.58 7.61
N GLY A 67 7.85 -21.00 6.44
CA GLY A 67 6.52 -20.68 5.96
C GLY A 67 5.94 -19.38 6.57
N GLU A 68 6.74 -18.55 7.23
CA GLU A 68 6.29 -17.21 7.68
C GLU A 68 6.02 -16.34 6.45
N LEU A 69 4.80 -15.75 6.34
CA LEU A 69 4.35 -15.05 5.14
C LEU A 69 4.18 -13.56 5.40
N ALA A 70 4.95 -12.74 4.69
CA ALA A 70 4.86 -11.29 4.69
C ALA A 70 3.72 -10.77 3.80
N ASN A 71 3.46 -9.46 3.89
CA ASN A 71 2.52 -8.73 3.03
C ASN A 71 1.07 -9.23 3.10
N VAL A 72 0.71 -10.01 4.12
CA VAL A 72 -0.68 -10.35 4.41
C VAL A 72 -1.35 -9.19 5.13
N VAL A 73 -2.39 -8.63 4.53
CA VAL A 73 -3.22 -7.62 5.19
C VAL A 73 -4.32 -8.30 5.97
N VAL A 74 -4.24 -8.20 7.29
CA VAL A 74 -5.28 -8.68 8.20
C VAL A 74 -6.19 -7.53 8.59
N SER A 75 -7.49 -7.75 8.54
CA SER A 75 -8.49 -6.76 8.94
C SER A 75 -9.70 -7.42 9.60
N VAL A 76 -10.46 -6.66 10.37
CA VAL A 76 -11.78 -7.06 10.83
C VAL A 76 -12.72 -7.02 9.63
N LYS A 77 -13.51 -8.09 9.42
CA LYS A 77 -14.59 -8.10 8.44
C LYS A 77 -15.75 -7.28 8.96
N LYS A 78 -16.08 -6.21 8.27
CA LYS A 78 -17.25 -5.42 8.60
C LYS A 78 -18.50 -6.12 8.06
N GLU A 79 -19.34 -6.60 8.96
CA GLU A 79 -20.65 -7.19 8.63
C GLU A 79 -21.73 -6.12 8.56
N GLU A 80 -22.84 -6.42 7.89
CA GLU A 80 -23.96 -5.49 7.78
C GLU A 80 -24.50 -5.11 9.18
N GLY A 81 -24.64 -3.81 9.40
CA GLY A 81 -25.07 -3.26 10.70
C GLY A 81 -23.99 -3.19 11.78
N MET A 82 -22.77 -3.67 11.49
CA MET A 82 -21.65 -3.55 12.43
C MET A 82 -21.07 -2.14 12.37
N ASP A 83 -20.98 -1.49 13.54
CA ASP A 83 -20.23 -0.25 13.69
C ASP A 83 -18.81 -0.55 14.16
N LEU A 84 -17.84 -0.10 13.40
CA LEU A 84 -16.41 -0.22 13.70
C LEU A 84 -15.79 1.18 13.84
N PRO A 85 -16.09 1.88 14.96
CA PRO A 85 -15.66 3.25 15.12
C PRO A 85 -14.14 3.35 15.30
N GLY A 86 -13.57 4.43 14.79
CA GLY A 86 -12.17 4.75 15.00
C GLY A 86 -11.77 6.01 14.26
N ASP A 87 -10.78 6.68 14.80
CA ASP A 87 -10.27 7.91 14.22
C ASP A 87 -9.38 7.59 13.00
N VAL A 88 -9.46 8.46 11.99
CA VAL A 88 -8.52 8.44 10.88
C VAL A 88 -7.11 8.74 11.42
N PRO A 89 -6.10 7.92 11.08
CA PRO A 89 -4.74 8.16 11.50
C PRO A 89 -4.26 9.57 11.11
N LYS A 90 -3.61 10.26 12.06
CA LYS A 90 -3.04 11.60 11.81
C LYS A 90 -1.73 11.53 11.01
N THR A 91 -1.08 10.37 11.00
CA THR A 91 0.09 10.11 10.18
C THR A 91 -0.35 9.79 8.76
N ALA A 92 0.37 10.33 7.78
CA ALA A 92 0.12 9.99 6.39
C ALA A 92 0.39 8.50 6.12
N ALA A 93 -0.36 7.91 5.19
CA ALA A 93 0.03 6.66 4.58
C ALA A 93 1.00 6.97 3.44
N GLU A 94 2.18 6.37 3.47
CA GLU A 94 3.28 6.71 2.58
C GLU A 94 3.59 5.55 1.64
N LEU A 95 3.69 5.85 0.33
CA LEU A 95 4.24 4.97 -0.69
C LEU A 95 5.52 5.59 -1.22
N ASP A 96 6.63 4.90 -1.05
CA ASP A 96 7.94 5.36 -1.50
C ASP A 96 8.41 4.57 -2.72
N GLN A 97 9.26 5.20 -3.52
CA GLN A 97 9.95 4.62 -4.66
C GLN A 97 11.45 4.71 -4.37
N HIS A 98 12.06 3.57 -4.12
CA HIS A 98 13.47 3.49 -3.78
C HIS A 98 14.09 2.23 -4.36
N GLY A 99 15.25 2.35 -4.98
CA GLY A 99 15.89 1.23 -5.65
C GLY A 99 15.04 0.63 -6.76
N CYS A 100 14.27 1.46 -7.47
CA CYS A 100 13.33 1.00 -8.49
C CYS A 100 12.30 -0.03 -7.98
N MET A 101 11.90 0.09 -6.73
CA MET A 101 10.84 -0.70 -6.10
C MET A 101 9.86 0.22 -5.37
N TYR A 102 8.61 -0.19 -5.24
CA TYR A 102 7.68 0.44 -4.32
C TYR A 102 7.81 -0.11 -2.92
N SER A 103 7.74 0.75 -1.92
CA SER A 103 7.74 0.38 -0.50
C SER A 103 6.69 1.20 0.27
N PRO A 104 5.80 0.57 1.05
CA PRO A 104 5.64 -0.88 1.20
C PRO A 104 5.03 -1.53 -0.05
N HIS A 105 5.25 -2.85 -0.23
CA HIS A 105 4.62 -3.61 -1.32
C HIS A 105 3.08 -3.58 -1.23
N VAL A 106 2.53 -3.57 -0.01
CA VAL A 106 1.09 -3.36 0.23
C VAL A 106 0.89 -2.17 1.16
N LEU A 107 0.43 -1.06 0.60
CA LEU A 107 0.03 0.12 1.36
C LEU A 107 -1.38 -0.08 1.90
N THR A 108 -1.57 0.12 3.21
CA THR A 108 -2.89 0.18 3.84
C THR A 108 -3.21 1.61 4.24
N ALA A 109 -4.44 2.05 4.01
CA ALA A 109 -4.90 3.39 4.37
C ALA A 109 -6.37 3.39 4.82
N MET A 110 -6.75 4.39 5.60
CA MET A 110 -8.17 4.68 5.86
C MET A 110 -8.73 5.69 4.88
N ILE A 111 -10.04 5.62 4.66
CA ILE A 111 -10.80 6.69 4.00
C ILE A 111 -10.51 8.01 4.73
N GLY A 112 -10.15 9.05 3.96
CA GLY A 112 -9.84 10.38 4.51
C GLY A 112 -8.44 10.54 5.09
N GLN A 113 -7.63 9.49 5.16
CA GLN A 113 -6.23 9.58 5.59
C GLN A 113 -5.38 10.29 4.55
N GLU A 114 -4.45 11.14 5.00
CA GLU A 114 -3.47 11.77 4.12
C GLU A 114 -2.61 10.71 3.44
N ILE A 115 -2.40 10.85 2.13
CA ILE A 115 -1.55 9.96 1.32
C ILE A 115 -0.38 10.76 0.78
N VAL A 116 0.82 10.25 0.97
CA VAL A 116 2.07 10.86 0.49
C VAL A 116 2.80 9.87 -0.40
N ILE A 117 3.15 10.30 -1.60
CA ILE A 117 3.94 9.52 -2.55
C ILE A 117 5.33 10.12 -2.62
N LYS A 118 6.35 9.34 -2.34
CA LYS A 118 7.76 9.75 -2.34
C LYS A 118 8.51 9.13 -3.51
N ASN A 119 9.61 9.77 -3.91
CA ASN A 119 10.62 9.20 -4.77
C ASN A 119 11.99 9.46 -4.15
N GLN A 120 12.65 8.43 -3.66
CA GLN A 120 14.00 8.54 -3.07
C GLN A 120 15.10 8.37 -4.12
N ASP A 121 14.77 7.88 -5.32
CA ASP A 121 15.72 7.78 -6.42
C ASP A 121 15.91 9.13 -7.13
N THR A 122 17.06 9.32 -7.78
CA THR A 122 17.43 10.57 -8.44
C THR A 122 16.98 10.65 -9.90
N PHE A 123 16.11 9.75 -10.33
CA PHE A 123 15.62 9.63 -11.70
C PHE A 123 14.13 9.32 -11.74
N LEU A 124 13.58 9.30 -12.95
CA LEU A 124 12.14 9.22 -13.19
C LEU A 124 11.54 7.89 -12.75
N HIS A 125 10.53 8.00 -11.90
CA HIS A 125 9.50 6.99 -11.69
C HIS A 125 8.13 7.52 -12.05
N ASN A 126 7.18 6.61 -12.20
CA ASN A 126 5.78 6.93 -12.48
C ASN A 126 4.90 6.19 -11.49
N VAL A 127 3.85 6.84 -11.03
CA VAL A 127 2.86 6.25 -10.11
C VAL A 127 1.51 6.23 -10.80
N HIS A 128 1.11 5.03 -11.25
CA HIS A 128 -0.13 4.80 -11.98
C HIS A 128 -1.06 3.92 -11.14
N ALA A 129 -2.06 4.53 -10.50
CA ALA A 129 -3.07 3.85 -9.71
C ALA A 129 -4.19 3.32 -10.61
N LEU A 130 -4.41 2.01 -10.55
CA LEU A 130 -5.45 1.30 -11.31
C LEU A 130 -6.73 1.14 -10.46
N SER A 131 -7.15 2.22 -9.83
CA SER A 131 -8.37 2.28 -9.02
C SER A 131 -9.61 2.38 -9.92
N SER A 132 -10.71 1.78 -9.47
CA SER A 132 -12.03 1.82 -10.12
C SER A 132 -13.10 2.51 -9.28
N ALA A 133 -12.98 2.46 -7.96
CA ALA A 133 -13.93 3.05 -7.01
C ALA A 133 -13.46 4.42 -6.48
N ASN A 134 -12.15 4.63 -6.43
CA ASN A 134 -11.56 5.96 -6.16
C ASN A 134 -11.08 6.60 -7.46
N PRO A 135 -10.93 7.93 -7.54
CA PRO A 135 -10.39 8.58 -8.71
C PRO A 135 -9.01 8.00 -9.08
N PRO A 136 -8.81 7.45 -10.28
CA PRO A 136 -7.50 6.99 -10.72
C PRO A 136 -6.55 8.16 -10.90
N PHE A 137 -5.25 7.92 -10.72
CA PHE A 137 -4.24 8.92 -11.00
C PHE A 137 -3.03 8.29 -11.69
N ASN A 138 -2.36 9.11 -12.51
CA ASN A 138 -1.14 8.73 -13.19
C ASN A 138 -0.25 9.96 -13.30
N PHE A 139 0.93 9.94 -12.68
CA PHE A 139 1.88 11.03 -12.75
C PHE A 139 3.32 10.53 -12.62
N GLY A 140 4.25 11.29 -13.21
CA GLY A 140 5.69 11.06 -13.05
C GLY A 140 6.29 11.87 -11.91
N GLN A 141 7.32 11.32 -11.27
CA GLN A 141 8.23 12.01 -10.36
C GLN A 141 9.64 11.90 -10.97
N PRO A 142 10.11 12.96 -11.66
CA PRO A 142 11.29 12.87 -12.54
C PRO A 142 12.62 12.78 -11.79
N THR A 143 12.62 13.07 -10.51
CA THR A 143 13.79 13.04 -9.63
C THR A 143 13.34 12.88 -8.19
N LYS A 144 14.28 12.83 -7.26
CA LYS A 144 13.98 12.76 -5.84
C LYS A 144 12.90 13.76 -5.42
N ASP A 145 11.91 13.26 -4.72
CA ASP A 145 10.75 14.02 -4.20
C ASP A 145 10.39 13.49 -2.81
N ASP A 146 10.53 14.35 -1.79
CA ASP A 146 10.33 13.97 -0.39
C ASP A 146 8.84 13.82 -0.03
N GLY A 147 7.91 14.10 -0.97
CA GLY A 147 6.51 13.78 -0.75
C GLY A 147 5.49 14.61 -1.52
N LYS A 148 4.94 14.02 -2.56
CA LYS A 148 3.76 14.55 -3.25
C LYS A 148 2.50 14.06 -2.54
N LYS A 149 1.71 14.99 -2.02
CA LYS A 149 0.39 14.68 -1.47
C LYS A 149 -0.60 14.46 -2.60
N ILE A 150 -1.43 13.43 -2.44
CA ILE A 150 -2.58 13.19 -3.29
C ILE A 150 -3.87 13.30 -2.47
N ASP A 151 -5.00 13.44 -3.15
CA ASP A 151 -6.30 13.48 -2.48
C ASP A 151 -6.55 12.18 -1.70
N PRO A 152 -7.06 12.26 -0.46
CA PRO A 152 -7.42 11.09 0.31
C PRO A 152 -8.44 10.20 -0.41
N PHE A 153 -8.30 8.90 -0.24
CA PHE A 153 -9.29 7.93 -0.73
C PHE A 153 -10.63 8.12 -0.04
N LYS A 154 -11.71 7.85 -0.79
CA LYS A 154 -13.10 8.08 -0.34
C LYS A 154 -13.92 6.79 -0.27
N THR A 155 -13.42 5.72 -0.83
CA THR A 155 -14.14 4.45 -0.99
C THR A 155 -13.24 3.29 -0.61
N VAL A 156 -13.79 2.30 0.12
CA VAL A 156 -13.11 1.02 0.40
C VAL A 156 -12.81 0.32 -0.91
N GLU A 157 -11.54 -0.01 -1.13
CA GLU A 157 -11.10 -0.63 -2.38
C GLU A 157 -9.76 -1.33 -2.18
N THR A 158 -9.48 -2.33 -3.01
CA THR A 158 -8.14 -2.90 -3.20
C THR A 158 -7.77 -2.74 -4.67
N PHE A 159 -6.66 -2.06 -4.95
CA PHE A 159 -6.21 -1.81 -6.32
C PHE A 159 -4.69 -1.86 -6.44
N LYS A 160 -4.23 -1.98 -7.68
CA LYS A 160 -2.81 -1.99 -8.03
C LYS A 160 -2.30 -0.58 -8.29
N VAL A 161 -1.04 -0.39 -7.95
CA VAL A 161 -0.21 0.75 -8.38
C VAL A 161 0.96 0.18 -9.16
N LYS A 162 1.23 0.71 -10.35
CA LYS A 162 2.34 0.29 -11.21
C LYS A 162 3.18 1.48 -11.66
N CYS A 163 4.40 1.21 -12.08
CA CYS A 163 5.22 2.16 -12.80
C CYS A 163 5.17 1.85 -14.30
N ASP A 164 4.83 2.84 -15.14
CA ASP A 164 4.80 2.66 -16.59
C ASP A 164 6.21 2.70 -17.23
N VAL A 165 7.22 3.12 -16.45
CA VAL A 165 8.63 3.19 -16.87
C VAL A 165 9.39 1.90 -16.48
N HIS A 166 9.07 1.34 -15.32
CA HIS A 166 9.73 0.15 -14.77
C HIS A 166 8.67 -0.95 -14.55
N PRO A 167 8.48 -1.87 -15.51
CA PRO A 167 7.33 -2.78 -15.53
C PRO A 167 7.30 -3.79 -14.37
N TRP A 168 8.40 -3.97 -13.65
CA TRP A 168 8.48 -4.80 -12.47
C TRP A 168 8.00 -4.10 -11.19
N MET A 169 7.98 -2.74 -11.16
CA MET A 169 7.50 -2.00 -9.99
C MET A 169 5.99 -2.10 -9.86
N LEU A 170 5.56 -2.85 -8.88
CA LEU A 170 4.17 -3.09 -8.55
C LEU A 170 3.95 -2.95 -7.04
N ALA A 171 2.86 -2.34 -6.64
CA ALA A 171 2.36 -2.33 -5.27
C ALA A 171 0.84 -2.49 -5.27
N TYR A 172 0.30 -2.82 -4.10
CA TYR A 172 -1.14 -2.80 -3.85
C TYR A 172 -1.49 -1.71 -2.85
N VAL A 173 -2.69 -1.16 -3.00
CA VAL A 173 -3.29 -0.27 -1.99
C VAL A 173 -4.58 -0.92 -1.51
N ARG A 174 -4.73 -1.04 -0.19
CA ARG A 174 -5.99 -1.44 0.44
C ARG A 174 -6.53 -0.31 1.31
N VAL A 175 -7.73 0.14 0.98
CA VAL A 175 -8.41 1.24 1.66
C VAL A 175 -9.53 0.68 2.54
N PHE A 176 -9.57 1.12 3.79
CA PHE A 176 -10.53 0.70 4.80
C PHE A 176 -11.36 1.88 5.32
N ASP A 177 -12.55 1.62 5.81
CA ASP A 177 -13.42 2.58 6.51
C ASP A 177 -13.34 2.46 8.05
N HIS A 178 -12.38 1.70 8.57
CA HIS A 178 -12.14 1.48 9.99
C HIS A 178 -10.64 1.25 10.24
N PRO A 179 -10.11 1.47 11.47
CA PRO A 179 -8.69 1.35 11.79
C PRO A 179 -8.22 -0.07 12.16
N PHE A 180 -9.08 -1.08 12.09
CA PHE A 180 -8.77 -2.43 12.56
C PHE A 180 -8.15 -3.28 11.47
N PHE A 181 -6.94 -2.90 11.05
CA PHE A 181 -6.13 -3.65 10.09
C PHE A 181 -4.64 -3.56 10.42
N ALA A 182 -3.88 -4.49 9.92
CA ALA A 182 -2.42 -4.51 9.97
C ALA A 182 -1.86 -5.36 8.83
N THR A 183 -0.61 -5.14 8.44
CA THR A 183 0.10 -5.95 7.46
C THR A 183 1.13 -6.81 8.16
N SER A 184 1.26 -8.09 7.78
CA SER A 184 2.27 -8.99 8.33
C SER A 184 3.67 -8.62 7.86
N LYS A 185 4.64 -8.78 8.76
CA LYS A 185 6.06 -8.55 8.52
C LYS A 185 6.70 -9.80 7.90
N GLU A 186 8.00 -9.73 7.61
CA GLU A 186 8.78 -10.85 7.07
C GLU A 186 8.77 -12.09 7.96
N ASP A 187 8.63 -11.93 9.28
CA ASP A 187 8.49 -13.02 10.25
C ASP A 187 7.04 -13.52 10.38
N GLY A 188 6.15 -13.08 9.50
CA GLY A 188 4.73 -13.40 9.47
C GLY A 188 3.91 -12.72 10.57
N THR A 189 4.52 -12.04 11.55
CA THR A 189 3.79 -11.42 12.65
C THR A 189 3.05 -10.16 12.21
N TYR A 190 1.88 -9.94 12.81
CA TYR A 190 1.12 -8.70 12.65
C TYR A 190 0.52 -8.25 13.98
N SER A 191 0.12 -6.98 14.04
CA SER A 191 -0.49 -6.40 15.22
C SER A 191 -1.44 -5.26 14.86
N ILE A 192 -2.73 -5.46 15.11
CA ILE A 192 -3.76 -4.41 15.04
C ILE A 192 -3.74 -3.70 16.38
N THR A 193 -3.28 -2.45 16.40
CA THR A 193 -3.09 -1.65 17.63
C THR A 193 -4.31 -0.83 17.99
N ALA A 194 -5.27 -0.64 17.07
CA ALA A 194 -6.53 0.01 17.35
C ALA A 194 -7.33 -0.81 18.36
N LYS A 195 -7.95 -0.12 19.34
CA LYS A 195 -8.70 -0.77 20.40
C LYS A 195 -10.03 -1.29 19.88
N LEU A 196 -10.09 -2.59 19.61
CA LEU A 196 -11.32 -3.29 19.24
C LEU A 196 -12.10 -3.63 20.53
N PRO A 197 -13.41 -3.35 20.59
CA PRO A 197 -14.26 -3.75 21.73
C PRO A 197 -14.27 -5.26 21.94
N ASP A 198 -14.58 -5.70 23.17
CA ASP A 198 -14.74 -7.10 23.46
C ASP A 198 -15.93 -7.68 22.66
N GLY A 199 -15.74 -8.86 22.09
CA GLY A 199 -16.75 -9.51 21.25
C GLY A 199 -16.17 -10.60 20.36
N GLU A 200 -17.05 -11.24 19.60
CA GLU A 200 -16.67 -12.19 18.55
C GLU A 200 -16.62 -11.45 17.20
N TYR A 201 -15.55 -11.67 16.45
CA TYR A 201 -15.31 -11.05 15.15
C TYR A 201 -14.85 -12.07 14.13
N THR A 202 -15.20 -11.81 12.87
CA THR A 202 -14.55 -12.45 11.74
C THR A 202 -13.40 -11.57 11.28
N PHE A 203 -12.21 -12.13 11.21
CA PHE A 203 -11.02 -11.49 10.66
C PHE A 203 -10.74 -12.04 9.27
N VAL A 204 -10.26 -11.19 8.38
CA VAL A 204 -9.88 -11.55 7.01
C VAL A 204 -8.39 -11.30 6.85
N GLY A 205 -7.63 -12.32 6.49
CA GLY A 205 -6.29 -12.20 5.98
C GLY A 205 -6.31 -12.24 4.45
N TRP A 206 -5.74 -11.23 3.81
CA TRP A 206 -5.64 -11.14 2.35
C TRP A 206 -4.18 -11.12 1.91
N HIS A 207 -3.89 -11.87 0.87
CA HIS A 207 -2.60 -11.85 0.19
C HIS A 207 -2.81 -11.82 -1.33
N GLU A 208 -2.01 -11.02 -2.06
CA GLU A 208 -2.21 -10.80 -3.51
C GLU A 208 -2.18 -12.08 -4.35
N LYS A 209 -1.42 -13.08 -3.95
CA LYS A 209 -1.29 -14.38 -4.66
C LYS A 209 -2.19 -15.47 -4.11
N PHE A 210 -2.50 -15.44 -2.82
CA PHE A 210 -3.21 -16.55 -2.16
C PHE A 210 -4.67 -16.20 -1.84
N GLY A 211 -5.13 -14.97 -2.18
CA GLY A 211 -6.52 -14.56 -1.96
C GLY A 211 -6.83 -14.27 -0.50
N GLU A 212 -8.05 -14.61 -0.07
CA GLU A 212 -8.56 -14.32 1.27
C GLU A 212 -8.79 -15.58 2.09
N VAL A 213 -8.45 -15.50 3.37
CA VAL A 213 -8.73 -16.51 4.38
C VAL A 213 -9.47 -15.83 5.53
N GLU A 214 -10.59 -16.40 5.97
CA GLU A 214 -11.36 -15.91 7.10
C GLU A 214 -11.08 -16.73 8.36
N GLN A 215 -10.97 -16.05 9.50
CA GLN A 215 -10.80 -16.65 10.81
C GLN A 215 -11.72 -15.97 11.84
N LYS A 216 -12.38 -16.76 12.68
CA LYS A 216 -13.11 -16.21 13.82
C LYS A 216 -12.18 -16.02 15.01
N GLY A 217 -12.37 -14.92 15.74
CA GLY A 217 -11.61 -14.63 16.94
C GLY A 217 -12.46 -13.91 17.97
N THR A 218 -12.21 -14.21 19.24
CA THR A 218 -12.87 -13.54 20.38
C THR A 218 -11.90 -12.53 20.96
N VAL A 219 -12.30 -11.26 20.95
CA VAL A 219 -11.58 -10.19 21.66
C VAL A 219 -12.07 -10.16 23.10
N LYS A 220 -11.13 -10.27 24.03
CA LYS A 220 -11.39 -10.18 25.47
C LYS A 220 -10.35 -9.27 26.13
N ASP A 221 -10.83 -8.34 26.95
CA ASP A 221 -9.98 -7.30 27.56
C ASP A 221 -9.15 -6.54 26.52
N GLY A 222 -9.73 -6.34 25.31
CA GLY A 222 -9.10 -5.70 24.16
C GLY A 222 -8.00 -6.51 23.50
N LYS A 223 -7.89 -7.82 23.73
CA LYS A 223 -6.85 -8.70 23.19
C LYS A 223 -7.45 -9.89 22.47
N ALA A 224 -6.81 -10.29 21.39
CA ALA A 224 -7.03 -11.58 20.72
C ALA A 224 -5.74 -12.06 20.06
N GLU A 225 -5.64 -13.35 19.85
CA GLU A 225 -4.64 -13.95 18.98
C GLU A 225 -5.37 -14.68 17.85
N VAL A 226 -5.07 -14.31 16.60
CA VAL A 226 -5.70 -14.86 15.41
C VAL A 226 -4.61 -15.19 14.39
N ASN A 227 -4.47 -16.46 14.04
CA ASN A 227 -3.45 -16.93 13.11
C ASN A 227 -4.08 -17.30 11.77
N PHE A 228 -3.37 -17.00 10.68
CA PHE A 228 -3.81 -17.31 9.31
C PHE A 228 -2.87 -18.31 8.66
N VAL A 229 -3.46 -19.31 8.00
CA VAL A 229 -2.72 -20.29 7.21
C VAL A 229 -3.22 -20.21 5.78
N PHE A 230 -2.36 -19.75 4.88
CA PHE A 230 -2.58 -19.78 3.44
C PHE A 230 -2.02 -21.06 2.87
N LYS A 231 -2.59 -21.58 1.80
CA LYS A 231 -2.10 -22.77 1.14
C LYS A 231 -1.38 -22.39 -0.15
N SER A 232 -0.21 -22.97 -0.37
CA SER A 232 0.54 -22.72 -1.61
C SER A 232 -0.21 -23.20 -2.87
N SER A 233 -1.14 -24.15 -2.72
CA SER A 233 -2.04 -24.60 -3.79
C SER A 233 -3.05 -23.52 -4.22
N ASP A 234 -3.34 -22.55 -3.34
CA ASP A 234 -4.31 -21.50 -3.58
C ASP A 234 -3.68 -20.29 -4.32
N ALA A 235 -2.36 -20.38 -4.61
CA ALA A 235 -1.71 -19.42 -5.47
C ALA A 235 -2.51 -19.34 -6.78
N ALA A 236 -3.23 -18.24 -6.95
CA ALA A 236 -3.92 -17.98 -8.22
C ALA A 236 -2.87 -18.11 -9.32
N ALA A 237 -3.13 -19.00 -10.28
CA ALA A 237 -2.46 -18.88 -11.57
C ALA A 237 -2.53 -17.41 -11.96
N PRO A 238 -1.44 -16.80 -12.49
CA PRO A 238 -1.37 -15.36 -12.75
C PRO A 238 -2.71 -14.95 -13.32
N ALA A 239 -3.37 -13.98 -12.66
CA ALA A 239 -4.73 -13.61 -13.00
C ALA A 239 -4.75 -13.12 -14.45
N SER A 240 -4.89 -14.07 -15.37
CA SER A 240 -5.20 -13.87 -16.80
C SER A 240 -6.70 -13.61 -16.96
N LYS A 241 -7.31 -12.95 -16.00
CA LYS A 241 -8.47 -12.12 -16.25
C LYS A 241 -7.95 -10.72 -16.52
N GLU A 242 -7.37 -10.54 -17.72
CA GLU A 242 -7.56 -9.28 -18.42
C GLU A 242 -8.96 -8.79 -18.07
N MET A 243 -8.99 -7.70 -17.31
CA MET A 243 -10.19 -6.87 -17.33
C MET A 243 -10.37 -6.54 -18.81
N LYS A 244 -11.36 -7.21 -19.42
CA LYS A 244 -11.78 -6.85 -20.77
C LYS A 244 -11.95 -5.34 -20.73
N GLU A 245 -11.07 -4.67 -21.42
CA GLU A 245 -11.22 -3.28 -21.82
C GLU A 245 -12.65 -3.18 -22.33
N VAL A 246 -13.50 -2.52 -21.57
CA VAL A 246 -14.83 -2.17 -22.02
C VAL A 246 -14.58 -1.19 -23.14
N ALA A 247 -14.52 -1.70 -24.35
CA ALA A 247 -14.52 -0.89 -25.53
C ALA A 247 -15.80 -0.04 -25.43
N VAL A 248 -15.61 1.21 -25.07
CA VAL A 248 -16.64 2.23 -25.21
C VAL A 248 -16.91 2.30 -26.72
N LYS A 249 -17.96 1.59 -27.15
CA LYS A 249 -18.50 1.81 -28.47
C LYS A 249 -18.94 3.27 -28.50
N SER A 250 -18.15 4.09 -29.20
CA SER A 250 -18.59 5.41 -29.60
C SER A 250 -19.75 5.22 -30.57
N ASP A 251 -20.96 5.20 -30.10
CA ASP A 251 -22.12 5.43 -30.93
C ASP A 251 -22.10 6.90 -31.37
N ALA A 252 -21.33 7.11 -32.42
CA ALA A 252 -21.36 8.36 -33.16
C ALA A 252 -22.60 8.36 -34.08
N SER A 253 -23.72 8.78 -33.53
CA SER A 253 -24.82 9.29 -34.31
C SER A 253 -25.34 10.57 -33.68
N CYS A 254 -24.63 11.65 -33.93
CA CYS A 254 -25.16 12.99 -33.79
C CYS A 254 -25.40 13.55 -35.21
N PRO A 255 -26.65 13.65 -35.71
CA PRO A 255 -26.93 14.28 -36.98
C PRO A 255 -27.08 15.79 -36.75
N SER A 256 -26.02 16.51 -36.75
CA SER A 256 -25.85 17.93 -37.05
C SER A 256 -24.60 18.52 -36.39
N CYS A 257 -23.45 18.35 -37.03
CA CYS A 257 -22.32 19.22 -36.81
C CYS A 257 -21.70 19.50 -38.18
N ASP A 258 -22.10 20.64 -38.77
CA ASP A 258 -21.49 21.22 -39.94
C ASP A 258 -20.01 21.47 -39.69
N LYS A 259 -19.18 21.04 -40.64
CA LYS A 259 -17.73 21.23 -40.62
C LYS A 259 -17.42 22.68 -40.99
N PRO A 260 -16.56 23.41 -40.27
CA PRO A 260 -15.85 24.54 -40.87
C PRO A 260 -14.60 24.03 -41.59
N GLU A 261 -14.50 24.36 -42.86
CA GLU A 261 -13.33 24.14 -43.71
C GLU A 261 -12.11 24.90 -43.16
N ALA A 262 -11.02 24.20 -42.95
CA ALA A 262 -9.72 24.79 -42.61
C ALA A 262 -9.11 25.38 -43.89
N LYS A 263 -9.09 26.73 -44.02
CA LYS A 263 -8.30 27.45 -45.00
C LYS A 263 -6.82 27.35 -44.59
N VAL A 264 -6.05 26.72 -45.48
CA VAL A 264 -4.58 26.79 -45.50
C VAL A 264 -4.20 28.20 -45.90
N VAL A 265 -3.53 28.94 -45.00
CA VAL A 265 -2.86 30.18 -45.30
C VAL A 265 -1.37 29.90 -45.43
N GLU A 266 -0.89 29.88 -46.70
CA GLU A 266 0.52 29.99 -47.02
C GLU A 266 1.04 31.32 -46.49
N LYS A 267 2.12 31.29 -45.74
CA LYS A 267 2.90 32.51 -45.42
C LYS A 267 4.26 32.41 -46.06
N ASP A 268 4.44 33.34 -46.97
CA ASP A 268 5.67 33.64 -47.66
C ASP A 268 6.87 33.88 -46.78
N ASP A 269 7.99 33.29 -47.20
CA ASP A 269 9.33 33.61 -46.74
C ASP A 269 9.71 35.04 -47.07
N LYS A 270 10.13 35.81 -46.08
CA LYS A 270 10.99 36.96 -46.25
C LYS A 270 12.13 36.99 -45.25
N VAL A 271 13.28 36.59 -45.75
CA VAL A 271 14.61 36.82 -45.23
C VAL A 271 14.82 38.34 -45.02
N LEU A 272 15.22 38.77 -43.82
CA LEU A 272 15.94 40.01 -43.61
C LEU A 272 17.05 39.78 -42.57
N GLY A 273 18.25 40.11 -43.05
CA GLY A 273 19.53 39.90 -42.38
C GLY A 273 19.83 40.87 -41.25
N PRO A 274 21.05 40.82 -40.68
CA PRO A 274 21.36 41.35 -39.36
C PRO A 274 21.78 42.80 -39.37
N GLN A 275 21.36 43.60 -38.39
CA GLN A 275 22.02 44.86 -38.05
C GLN A 275 22.42 44.90 -36.60
N ALA A 276 23.71 45.22 -36.47
CA ALA A 276 24.44 45.46 -35.24
C ALA A 276 24.21 46.85 -34.66
N MET A 277 24.74 47.04 -33.46
CA MET A 277 25.17 48.27 -32.75
C MET A 277 24.22 48.94 -31.78
N ALA A 278 24.59 48.81 -30.54
CA ALA A 278 25.26 49.82 -29.70
C ALA A 278 24.37 50.90 -29.06
N ARG A 279 24.22 50.80 -27.78
CA ARG A 279 24.74 51.70 -26.73
C ARG A 279 24.39 51.16 -25.35
#